data_c2dbdcc618ca575768d9abed3d875aab
#
_entry.id   c2dbdcc618ca575768d9abed3d875aab
#
_cell.length_a   1.000
_cell.length_b   1.000
_cell.length_c   1.000
_cell.angle_alpha   90.00
_cell.angle_beta   90.00
_cell.angle_gamma   90.00
#
_symmetry.space_group_name_H-M   'P 1'
#
loop_
_entity.id
_entity.type
_entity.pdbx_description
1 polymer ?
#
loop_
_entity_poly.entity_id
_entity_poly.type
_entity_poly.pdbx_seq_one_letter_code
_entity_poly.pdbx_strand_id
1 'polypeptide(L)'
;MSRGRLSALAVFEHALLGSIPAIAVGSTNPVKIGAVRVVLGELAPDATVTGLAVVSTVSDQPFGDDETIRGALARATAAREGTGAALGVGIEGGVVEHPDGAMRTCAWAAIVDAHGRSGVGGSLSMPLPRRVAEMIREGLELGHAMDRLIGEHDTKRGKGAVGILTAGLVDRQRAYEVLVRYALAPFLTRDLYD
;
A
#
# COMPACT_ATOMS: atom_id res chain seq x y z
N MET A 1 -17.34 32.30 -1.06
CA MET A 1 -18.43 31.40 -1.49
C MET A 1 -17.87 29.98 -1.83
N SER A 2 -17.15 29.29 -0.97
CA SER A 2 -16.50 28.00 -1.35
C SER A 2 -16.60 26.87 -0.34
N ARG A 3 -16.97 27.14 0.90
CA ARG A 3 -17.02 26.08 1.95
C ARG A 3 -18.19 25.09 1.84
N GLY A 4 -19.29 25.48 1.19
CA GLY A 4 -20.47 24.63 1.06
C GLY A 4 -20.40 23.59 -0.06
N ARG A 5 -19.62 23.84 -1.11
CA ARG A 5 -19.48 22.90 -2.24
C ARG A 5 -18.61 21.69 -1.89
N LEU A 6 -17.49 21.88 -1.18
CA LEU A 6 -16.59 20.78 -0.79
C LEU A 6 -17.26 19.80 0.18
N SER A 7 -18.11 20.27 1.10
CA SER A 7 -18.82 19.37 2.02
C SER A 7 -19.91 18.54 1.33
N ALA A 8 -20.60 19.10 0.32
CA ALA A 8 -21.62 18.39 -0.44
C ALA A 8 -21.00 17.32 -1.38
N LEU A 9 -19.88 17.63 -2.01
CA LEU A 9 -19.12 16.67 -2.83
C LEU A 9 -18.62 15.48 -1.97
N ALA A 10 -17.98 15.75 -0.85
CA ALA A 10 -17.49 14.69 0.04
C ALA A 10 -18.61 13.78 0.56
N VAL A 11 -19.81 14.31 0.87
CA VAL A 11 -20.97 13.51 1.29
C VAL A 11 -21.50 12.65 0.14
N PHE A 12 -21.49 13.17 -1.10
CA PHE A 12 -21.99 12.43 -2.26
C PHE A 12 -21.07 11.26 -2.65
N GLU A 13 -19.78 11.44 -2.58
CA GLU A 13 -18.77 10.41 -2.90
C GLU A 13 -18.63 9.34 -1.81
N HIS A 14 -18.78 9.71 -0.55
CA HIS A 14 -18.93 8.74 0.56
C HIS A 14 -20.15 7.82 0.35
N ALA A 15 -21.26 8.34 -0.18
CA ALA A 15 -22.44 7.54 -0.46
C ALA A 15 -22.20 6.51 -1.59
N LEU A 16 -21.34 6.82 -2.59
CA LEU A 16 -20.97 5.90 -3.65
C LEU A 16 -20.07 4.76 -3.14
N LEU A 17 -19.13 5.04 -2.26
CA LEU A 17 -18.27 4.03 -1.63
C LEU A 17 -19.05 3.16 -0.64
N GLY A 18 -20.07 3.71 0.03
CA GLY A 18 -20.95 2.97 0.94
C GLY A 18 -21.78 1.86 0.27
N SER A 19 -21.89 1.87 -1.07
CA SER A 19 -22.59 0.82 -1.84
C SER A 19 -21.67 -0.30 -2.35
N ILE A 20 -20.39 -0.28 -2.02
CA ILE A 20 -19.41 -1.28 -2.50
C ILE A 20 -19.57 -2.58 -1.70
N PRO A 21 -19.91 -3.72 -2.34
CA PRO A 21 -20.17 -4.96 -1.63
C PRO A 21 -18.90 -5.75 -1.28
N ALA A 22 -17.84 -5.61 -2.09
CA ALA A 22 -16.63 -6.42 -1.96
C ALA A 22 -15.37 -5.66 -2.38
N ILE A 23 -14.31 -5.86 -1.61
CA ILE A 23 -12.98 -5.31 -1.79
C ILE A 23 -11.97 -6.44 -1.73
N ALA A 24 -11.11 -6.55 -2.74
CA ALA A 24 -10.06 -7.56 -2.80
C ALA A 24 -8.68 -6.93 -2.56
N VAL A 25 -7.89 -7.55 -1.70
CA VAL A 25 -6.51 -7.13 -1.42
C VAL A 25 -5.54 -8.12 -2.04
N GLY A 26 -4.65 -7.67 -2.92
CA GLY A 26 -3.64 -8.50 -3.60
C GLY A 26 -2.49 -8.92 -2.68
N SER A 27 -2.84 -9.48 -1.52
CA SER A 27 -1.89 -9.96 -0.51
C SER A 27 -2.57 -10.89 0.48
N THR A 28 -1.79 -11.82 1.04
CA THR A 28 -2.18 -12.63 2.22
C THR A 28 -1.51 -12.11 3.51
N ASN A 29 -0.75 -11.01 3.43
CA ASN A 29 -0.12 -10.42 4.60
C ASN A 29 -1.17 -9.74 5.49
N PRO A 30 -1.33 -10.14 6.78
CA PRO A 30 -2.37 -9.62 7.67
C PRO A 30 -2.24 -8.11 7.90
N VAL A 31 -1.03 -7.57 7.91
CA VAL A 31 -0.77 -6.12 8.08
C VAL A 31 -1.33 -5.32 6.91
N LYS A 32 -1.13 -5.80 5.66
CA LYS A 32 -1.67 -5.15 4.46
C LYS A 32 -3.20 -5.24 4.42
N ILE A 33 -3.76 -6.42 4.72
CA ILE A 33 -5.22 -6.61 4.76
C ILE A 33 -5.85 -5.77 5.88
N GLY A 34 -5.21 -5.72 7.05
CA GLY A 34 -5.65 -4.91 8.19
C GLY A 34 -5.74 -3.43 7.85
N ALA A 35 -4.72 -2.87 7.20
CA ALA A 35 -4.71 -1.48 6.77
C ALA A 35 -5.87 -1.15 5.82
N VAL A 36 -6.13 -2.01 4.83
CA VAL A 36 -7.25 -1.83 3.90
C VAL A 36 -8.59 -1.93 4.62
N ARG A 37 -8.74 -2.92 5.51
CA ARG A 37 -9.98 -3.12 6.29
C ARG A 37 -10.32 -1.92 7.17
N VAL A 38 -9.33 -1.32 7.83
CA VAL A 38 -9.53 -0.11 8.65
C VAL A 38 -10.00 1.04 7.79
N VAL A 39 -9.26 1.36 6.72
CA VAL A 39 -9.55 2.56 5.92
C VAL A 39 -10.85 2.43 5.13
N LEU A 40 -11.04 1.32 4.45
CA LEU A 40 -12.24 1.13 3.62
C LEU A 40 -13.46 0.74 4.45
N GLY A 41 -13.29 0.18 5.65
CA GLY A 41 -14.38 -0.02 6.59
C GLY A 41 -15.01 1.28 7.11
N GLU A 42 -14.26 2.39 7.15
CA GLU A 42 -14.81 3.72 7.45
C GLU A 42 -15.72 4.26 6.33
N LEU A 43 -15.46 3.86 5.08
CA LEU A 43 -16.14 4.38 3.88
C LEU A 43 -17.18 3.42 3.31
N ALA A 44 -17.00 2.13 3.52
CA ALA A 44 -17.85 1.05 3.04
C ALA A 44 -18.01 -0.01 4.16
N PRO A 45 -18.72 0.30 5.24
CA PRO A 45 -18.77 -0.55 6.45
C PRO A 45 -19.36 -1.94 6.18
N ASP A 46 -20.23 -2.07 5.19
CA ASP A 46 -20.86 -3.34 4.82
C ASP A 46 -20.04 -4.16 3.80
N ALA A 47 -18.92 -3.62 3.32
CA ALA A 47 -18.08 -4.29 2.33
C ALA A 47 -17.32 -5.47 2.94
N THR A 48 -17.33 -6.59 2.25
CA THR A 48 -16.45 -7.71 2.58
C THR A 48 -15.03 -7.45 2.06
N VAL A 49 -14.03 -7.45 2.96
CA VAL A 49 -12.61 -7.29 2.61
C VAL A 49 -11.92 -8.65 2.65
N THR A 50 -11.44 -9.13 1.51
CA THR A 50 -10.76 -10.41 1.35
C THR A 50 -9.34 -10.25 0.81
N GLY A 51 -8.39 -11.03 1.35
CA GLY A 51 -7.02 -11.12 0.82
C GLY A 51 -6.91 -12.25 -0.20
N LEU A 52 -6.20 -12.01 -1.29
CA LEU A 52 -5.91 -12.99 -2.34
C LEU A 52 -4.39 -13.08 -2.56
N ALA A 53 -3.87 -14.31 -2.62
CA ALA A 53 -2.51 -14.52 -3.09
C ALA A 53 -2.46 -14.22 -4.60
N VAL A 54 -1.62 -13.27 -4.99
CA VAL A 54 -1.42 -12.90 -6.39
C VAL A 54 0.05 -13.05 -6.75
N VAL A 55 0.31 -13.43 -8.00
CA VAL A 55 1.68 -13.53 -8.52
C VAL A 55 2.26 -12.12 -8.63
N SER A 56 3.50 -11.93 -8.16
CA SER A 56 4.22 -10.68 -8.36
C SER A 56 4.61 -10.52 -9.82
N THR A 57 4.44 -9.32 -10.36
CA THR A 57 4.89 -8.93 -11.71
C THR A 57 6.16 -8.08 -11.69
N VAL A 58 6.69 -7.86 -10.49
CA VAL A 58 7.95 -7.13 -10.24
C VAL A 58 8.91 -8.02 -9.47
N SER A 59 10.15 -7.58 -9.30
CA SER A 59 11.16 -8.30 -8.53
C SER A 59 10.72 -8.54 -7.07
N ASP A 60 11.31 -9.53 -6.41
CA ASP A 60 11.06 -9.81 -4.98
C ASP A 60 11.47 -8.61 -4.11
N GLN A 61 12.47 -7.86 -4.57
CA GLN A 61 12.88 -6.59 -4.02
C GLN A 61 12.75 -5.49 -5.09
N PRO A 62 11.64 -4.73 -5.12
CA PRO A 62 11.48 -3.61 -6.05
C PRO A 62 12.47 -2.48 -5.76
N PHE A 63 13.06 -1.93 -6.83
CA PHE A 63 13.95 -0.78 -6.78
C PHE A 63 13.30 0.44 -7.45
N GLY A 64 13.21 1.52 -6.69
CA GLY A 64 12.59 2.77 -7.12
C GLY A 64 11.07 2.80 -6.97
N ASP A 65 10.53 4.00 -7.02
CA ASP A 65 9.10 4.24 -6.90
C ASP A 65 8.33 3.64 -8.08
N ASP A 66 8.84 3.76 -9.30
CA ASP A 66 8.15 3.28 -10.50
C ASP A 66 7.92 1.75 -10.48
N GLU A 67 8.90 0.97 -10.08
CA GLU A 67 8.75 -0.49 -9.98
C GLU A 67 7.79 -0.84 -8.85
N THR A 68 7.89 -0.16 -7.71
CA THR A 68 7.02 -0.39 -6.56
C THR A 68 5.56 -0.03 -6.88
N ILE A 69 5.32 1.08 -7.60
CA ILE A 69 3.99 1.49 -8.07
C ILE A 69 3.41 0.46 -9.05
N ARG A 70 4.22 0.00 -10.03
CA ARG A 70 3.78 -1.06 -10.95
C ARG A 70 3.38 -2.33 -10.20
N GLY A 71 4.16 -2.73 -9.20
CA GLY A 71 3.84 -3.87 -8.35
C GLY A 71 2.53 -3.69 -7.58
N ALA A 72 2.30 -2.52 -7.00
CA ALA A 72 1.06 -2.21 -6.29
C ALA A 72 -0.16 -2.24 -7.24
N LEU A 73 -0.06 -1.63 -8.43
CA LEU A 73 -1.13 -1.63 -9.45
C LEU A 73 -1.43 -3.04 -9.94
N ALA A 74 -0.40 -3.82 -10.27
CA ALA A 74 -0.58 -5.20 -10.73
C ALA A 74 -1.28 -6.08 -9.68
N ARG A 75 -0.91 -5.93 -8.40
CA ARG A 75 -1.57 -6.63 -7.29
C ARG A 75 -3.03 -6.21 -7.14
N ALA A 76 -3.33 -4.91 -7.24
CA ALA A 76 -4.69 -4.39 -7.17
C ALA A 76 -5.57 -4.96 -8.29
N THR A 77 -5.07 -4.91 -9.52
CA THR A 77 -5.76 -5.42 -10.71
C THR A 77 -6.01 -6.93 -10.61
N ALA A 78 -4.96 -7.70 -10.32
CA ALA A 78 -5.06 -9.16 -10.20
C ALA A 78 -6.04 -9.60 -9.09
N ALA A 79 -6.03 -8.90 -7.95
CA ALA A 79 -6.97 -9.21 -6.86
C ALA A 79 -8.42 -8.93 -7.27
N ARG A 80 -8.68 -7.77 -7.89
CA ARG A 80 -10.00 -7.40 -8.37
C ARG A 80 -10.53 -8.39 -9.41
N GLU A 81 -9.71 -8.69 -10.42
CA GLU A 81 -10.09 -9.60 -11.51
C GLU A 81 -10.28 -11.04 -11.01
N GLY A 82 -9.40 -11.53 -10.16
CA GLY A 82 -9.48 -12.88 -9.61
C GLY A 82 -10.68 -13.12 -8.68
N THR A 83 -11.30 -12.06 -8.15
CA THR A 83 -12.45 -12.17 -7.23
C THR A 83 -13.74 -11.58 -7.79
N GLY A 84 -13.69 -10.75 -8.83
CA GLY A 84 -14.82 -9.96 -9.29
C GLY A 84 -15.23 -8.83 -8.34
N ALA A 85 -14.36 -8.45 -7.39
CA ALA A 85 -14.65 -7.39 -6.43
C ALA A 85 -14.82 -6.03 -7.11
N ALA A 86 -15.60 -5.15 -6.49
CA ALA A 86 -15.80 -3.78 -6.98
C ALA A 86 -14.52 -2.96 -6.95
N LEU A 87 -13.70 -3.14 -5.89
CA LEU A 87 -12.38 -2.54 -5.76
C LEU A 87 -11.31 -3.61 -5.56
N GLY A 88 -10.17 -3.42 -6.22
CA GLY A 88 -8.92 -4.11 -5.95
C GLY A 88 -7.93 -3.17 -5.27
N VAL A 89 -7.22 -3.66 -4.27
CA VAL A 89 -6.20 -2.91 -3.54
C VAL A 89 -4.89 -3.68 -3.53
N GLY A 90 -3.82 -3.01 -3.93
CA GLY A 90 -2.46 -3.52 -3.86
C GLY A 90 -1.57 -2.62 -2.99
N ILE A 91 -0.72 -3.21 -2.19
CA ILE A 91 0.31 -2.49 -1.43
C ILE A 91 1.64 -3.15 -1.70
N GLU A 92 2.61 -2.36 -2.14
CA GLU A 92 3.96 -2.86 -2.41
C GLU A 92 5.00 -2.03 -1.66
N GLY A 93 6.09 -2.69 -1.25
CA GLY A 93 7.23 -2.06 -0.63
C GLY A 93 8.47 -2.26 -1.49
N GLY A 94 9.33 -1.27 -1.50
CA GLY A 94 10.59 -1.27 -2.23
C GLY A 94 11.65 -0.47 -1.53
N VAL A 95 12.75 -0.26 -2.22
CA VAL A 95 13.85 0.61 -1.80
C VAL A 95 14.23 1.56 -2.92
N VAL A 96 14.73 2.73 -2.54
CA VAL A 96 15.27 3.74 -3.47
C VAL A 96 16.72 3.99 -3.11
N GLU A 97 17.60 3.88 -4.09
CA GLU A 97 18.99 4.28 -3.94
C GLU A 97 19.18 5.72 -4.43
N HIS A 98 19.75 6.55 -3.58
CA HIS A 98 20.02 7.94 -3.89
C HIS A 98 21.43 8.12 -4.50
N PRO A 99 21.67 9.23 -5.22
CA PRO A 99 22.99 9.48 -5.85
C PRO A 99 24.16 9.56 -4.87
N ASP A 100 23.91 9.85 -3.61
CA ASP A 100 24.92 9.86 -2.53
C ASP A 100 25.22 8.46 -1.98
N GLY A 101 24.61 7.40 -2.54
CA GLY A 101 24.74 6.02 -2.08
C GLY A 101 23.88 5.68 -0.87
N ALA A 102 23.08 6.60 -0.34
CA ALA A 102 22.11 6.29 0.70
C ALA A 102 20.94 5.49 0.14
N MET A 103 20.52 4.46 0.86
CA MET A 103 19.32 3.69 0.51
C MET A 103 18.20 4.01 1.48
N ARG A 104 16.99 4.17 0.95
CA ARG A 104 15.77 4.44 1.72
C ARG A 104 14.68 3.43 1.37
N THR A 105 13.76 3.21 2.28
CA THR A 105 12.53 2.49 1.95
C THR A 105 11.65 3.34 1.05
N CYS A 106 10.80 2.69 0.25
CA CYS A 106 9.60 3.27 -0.32
C CYS A 106 8.43 2.28 -0.15
N ALA A 107 7.21 2.79 -0.15
CA ALA A 107 6.02 1.93 -0.15
C ALA A 107 4.86 2.67 -0.81
N TRP A 108 4.08 1.95 -1.61
CA TRP A 108 2.99 2.50 -2.40
C TRP A 108 1.74 1.62 -2.28
N ALA A 109 0.59 2.26 -2.20
CA ALA A 109 -0.71 1.61 -2.36
C ALA A 109 -1.33 2.01 -3.69
N ALA A 110 -2.04 1.08 -4.30
CA ALA A 110 -2.86 1.31 -5.48
C ALA A 110 -4.28 0.78 -5.25
N ILE A 111 -5.26 1.49 -5.77
CA ILE A 111 -6.67 1.07 -5.80
C ILE A 111 -7.14 1.13 -7.25
N VAL A 112 -7.88 0.11 -7.68
CA VAL A 112 -8.48 0.05 -9.02
C VAL A 112 -9.94 -0.36 -8.92
N ASP A 113 -10.80 0.26 -9.75
CA ASP A 113 -12.22 -0.12 -9.87
C ASP A 113 -12.52 -0.90 -11.16
N ALA A 114 -13.77 -1.31 -11.30
CA ALA A 114 -14.25 -2.05 -12.48
C ALA A 114 -14.29 -1.20 -13.77
N HIS A 115 -14.21 0.12 -13.67
CA HIS A 115 -14.28 1.05 -14.80
C HIS A 115 -12.90 1.48 -15.30
N GLY A 116 -11.82 0.96 -14.70
CA GLY A 116 -10.45 1.31 -15.05
C GLY A 116 -9.92 2.56 -14.34
N ARG A 117 -10.69 3.18 -13.43
CA ARG A 117 -10.17 4.24 -12.57
C ARG A 117 -9.15 3.66 -11.61
N SER A 118 -8.05 4.37 -11.45
CA SER A 118 -7.02 4.00 -10.51
C SER A 118 -6.57 5.19 -9.67
N GLY A 119 -6.12 4.90 -8.46
CA GLY A 119 -5.46 5.86 -7.60
C GLY A 119 -4.22 5.24 -6.98
N VAL A 120 -3.18 6.05 -6.81
CA VAL A 120 -1.89 5.63 -6.25
C VAL A 120 -1.53 6.56 -5.10
N GLY A 121 -1.10 6.02 -3.99
CA GLY A 121 -0.71 6.77 -2.79
C GLY A 121 0.62 6.29 -2.21
N GLY A 122 1.49 7.22 -1.89
CA GLY A 122 2.84 6.98 -1.33
C GLY A 122 3.54 8.30 -0.99
N SER A 123 4.78 8.36 -0.64
CA SER A 123 5.68 7.25 -0.33
C SER A 123 5.94 7.20 1.17
N LEU A 124 6.21 6.01 1.72
CA LEU A 124 6.77 5.87 3.06
C LEU A 124 8.28 5.73 2.94
N SER A 125 9.01 6.79 3.21
CA SER A 125 10.46 6.83 3.03
C SER A 125 11.17 7.05 4.37
N MET A 126 12.11 6.17 4.70
CA MET A 126 13.04 6.33 5.81
C MET A 126 14.42 5.78 5.43
N PRO A 127 15.52 6.31 6.00
CA PRO A 127 16.86 5.79 5.71
C PRO A 127 17.03 4.36 6.21
N LEU A 128 17.74 3.54 5.44
CA LEU A 128 18.15 2.21 5.84
C LEU A 128 19.56 2.22 6.44
N PRO A 129 19.84 1.38 7.45
CA PRO A 129 21.19 1.17 7.94
C PRO A 129 22.12 0.71 6.82
N ARG A 130 23.38 1.18 6.82
CA ARG A 130 24.36 0.82 5.79
C ARG A 130 24.48 -0.69 5.57
N ARG A 131 24.52 -1.48 6.66
CA ARG A 131 24.61 -2.95 6.58
C ARG A 131 23.40 -3.58 5.87
N VAL A 132 22.19 -3.02 6.07
CA VAL A 132 20.97 -3.48 5.38
C VAL A 132 21.07 -3.14 3.89
N ALA A 133 21.49 -1.92 3.55
CA ALA A 133 21.67 -1.52 2.16
C ALA A 133 22.71 -2.39 1.42
N GLU A 134 23.81 -2.74 2.08
CA GLU A 134 24.81 -3.66 1.55
C GLU A 134 24.22 -5.05 1.23
N MET A 135 23.47 -5.63 2.18
CA MET A 135 22.81 -6.92 1.97
C MET A 135 21.76 -6.88 0.83
N ILE A 136 21.04 -5.76 0.67
CA ILE A 136 20.09 -5.59 -0.43
C ILE A 136 20.83 -5.52 -1.78
N ARG A 137 21.95 -4.81 -1.86
CA ARG A 137 22.79 -4.80 -3.08
C ARG A 137 23.36 -6.17 -3.43
N GLU A 138 23.58 -7.02 -2.43
CA GLU A 138 23.97 -8.42 -2.60
C GLU A 138 22.80 -9.34 -2.99
N GLY A 139 21.59 -8.78 -3.15
CA GLY A 139 20.41 -9.50 -3.63
C GLY A 139 19.43 -9.99 -2.55
N LEU A 140 19.61 -9.60 -1.28
CA LEU A 140 18.61 -9.93 -0.26
C LEU A 140 17.40 -9.00 -0.35
N GLU A 141 16.21 -9.56 -0.14
CA GLU A 141 14.99 -8.78 0.08
C GLU A 141 15.07 -8.08 1.45
N LEU A 142 14.53 -6.86 1.56
CA LEU A 142 14.59 -6.02 2.76
C LEU A 142 14.16 -6.75 4.05
N GLY A 143 13.08 -7.55 3.99
CA GLY A 143 12.62 -8.31 5.16
C GLY A 143 13.66 -9.31 5.63
N HIS A 144 14.29 -10.04 4.71
CA HIS A 144 15.34 -11.00 5.04
C HIS A 144 16.64 -10.31 5.53
N ALA A 145 16.96 -9.14 4.96
CA ALA A 145 18.09 -8.33 5.44
C ALA A 145 17.86 -7.83 6.86
N MET A 146 16.63 -7.43 7.18
CA MET A 146 16.25 -7.04 8.55
C MET A 146 16.28 -8.22 9.50
N ASP A 147 15.72 -9.36 9.13
CA ASP A 147 15.74 -10.59 9.93
C ASP A 147 17.19 -10.97 10.29
N ARG A 148 18.08 -10.92 9.29
CA ARG A 148 19.52 -11.20 9.48
C ARG A 148 20.21 -10.20 10.39
N LEU A 149 19.84 -8.90 10.28
CA LEU A 149 20.46 -7.84 11.09
C LEU A 149 20.15 -7.98 12.58
N ILE A 150 18.90 -8.35 12.92
CA ILE A 150 18.42 -8.37 14.31
C ILE A 150 18.34 -9.78 14.92
N GLY A 151 18.59 -10.83 14.12
CA GLY A 151 18.52 -12.22 14.58
C GLY A 151 17.09 -12.73 14.80
N GLU A 152 16.10 -12.14 14.14
CA GLU A 152 14.69 -12.58 14.17
C GLU A 152 14.30 -13.25 12.84
N HIS A 153 13.05 -13.76 12.78
CA HIS A 153 12.49 -14.41 11.59
C HIS A 153 11.12 -13.86 11.27
N ASP A 154 10.82 -13.77 9.96
CA ASP A 154 9.51 -13.38 9.41
C ASP A 154 8.99 -12.01 9.88
N THR A 155 9.89 -11.08 10.18
CA THR A 155 9.55 -9.72 10.64
C THR A 155 8.65 -8.97 9.67
N LYS A 156 8.73 -9.34 8.37
CA LYS A 156 7.87 -8.77 7.31
C LYS A 156 6.37 -9.07 7.46
N ARG A 157 5.98 -10.05 8.27
CA ARG A 157 4.56 -10.34 8.59
C ARG A 157 4.05 -9.59 9.81
N GLY A 158 4.93 -8.91 10.55
CA GLY A 158 4.65 -8.11 11.73
C GLY A 158 5.17 -6.69 11.60
N LYS A 159 6.07 -6.31 12.51
CA LYS A 159 6.64 -4.96 12.64
C LYS A 159 7.30 -4.44 11.35
N GLY A 160 7.94 -5.33 10.59
CA GLY A 160 8.71 -4.98 9.40
C GLY A 160 9.85 -4.00 9.70
N ALA A 161 10.55 -3.57 8.66
CA ALA A 161 11.64 -2.61 8.81
C ALA A 161 11.22 -1.32 9.53
N VAL A 162 10.03 -0.79 9.22
CA VAL A 162 9.56 0.46 9.82
C VAL A 162 9.39 0.36 11.34
N GLY A 163 8.75 -0.70 11.84
CA GLY A 163 8.56 -0.87 13.28
C GLY A 163 9.87 -1.14 14.02
N ILE A 164 10.78 -1.88 13.39
CA ILE A 164 12.09 -2.21 13.98
C ILE A 164 12.96 -0.96 14.06
N LEU A 165 13.17 -0.27 12.94
CA LEU A 165 14.08 0.88 12.85
C LEU A 165 13.58 2.13 13.57
N THR A 166 12.26 2.21 13.82
CA THR A 166 11.68 3.28 14.63
C THR A 166 11.46 2.89 16.10
N ALA A 167 12.00 1.74 16.53
CA ALA A 167 11.81 1.20 17.88
C ALA A 167 10.33 1.12 18.30
N GLY A 168 9.44 0.84 17.34
CA GLY A 168 8.00 0.72 17.57
C GLY A 168 7.21 2.04 17.59
N LEU A 169 7.87 3.19 17.37
CA LEU A 169 7.18 4.48 17.29
C LEU A 169 6.22 4.56 16.09
N VAL A 170 6.53 3.86 15.01
CA VAL A 170 5.66 3.75 13.84
C VAL A 170 5.13 2.33 13.73
N ASP A 171 3.82 2.18 13.84
CA ASP A 171 3.13 0.94 13.53
C ASP A 171 3.00 0.78 12.01
N ARG A 172 3.40 -0.39 11.49
CA ARG A 172 3.44 -0.65 10.05
C ARG A 172 2.06 -0.65 9.40
N GLN A 173 1.05 -1.16 10.08
CA GLN A 173 -0.31 -1.13 9.58
C GLN A 173 -0.82 0.29 9.45
N ARG A 174 -0.64 1.12 10.48
CA ARG A 174 -1.02 2.53 10.46
C ARG A 174 -0.29 3.32 9.37
N ALA A 175 0.97 3.01 9.12
CA ALA A 175 1.70 3.60 8.01
C ALA A 175 1.04 3.25 6.66
N TYR A 176 0.66 1.99 6.43
CA TYR A 176 -0.04 1.57 5.22
C TYR A 176 -1.45 2.15 5.09
N GLU A 177 -2.15 2.40 6.20
CA GLU A 177 -3.44 3.09 6.18
C GLU A 177 -3.34 4.48 5.54
N VAL A 178 -2.25 5.21 5.79
CA VAL A 178 -2.01 6.52 5.15
C VAL A 178 -1.88 6.38 3.63
N LEU A 179 -1.14 5.37 3.15
CA LEU A 179 -0.99 5.13 1.71
C LEU A 179 -2.32 4.79 1.03
N VAL A 180 -3.13 3.95 1.69
CA VAL A 180 -4.48 3.59 1.20
C VAL A 180 -5.38 4.83 1.13
N ARG A 181 -5.32 5.72 2.14
CA ARG A 181 -6.06 6.99 2.13
C ARG A 181 -5.63 7.90 0.98
N TYR A 182 -4.33 8.00 0.70
CA TYR A 182 -3.84 8.78 -0.45
C TYR A 182 -4.29 8.18 -1.79
N ALA A 183 -4.26 6.85 -1.92
CA ALA A 183 -4.72 6.17 -3.13
C ALA A 183 -6.23 6.35 -3.39
N LEU A 184 -7.02 6.69 -2.37
CA LEU A 184 -8.45 6.98 -2.51
C LEU A 184 -8.75 8.36 -3.08
N ALA A 185 -7.79 9.28 -3.16
CA ALA A 185 -8.04 10.67 -3.58
C ALA A 185 -8.83 10.77 -4.90
N PRO A 186 -8.49 10.04 -6.00
CA PRO A 186 -9.27 10.10 -7.24
C PRO A 186 -10.68 9.49 -7.16
N PHE A 187 -10.98 8.77 -6.09
CA PHE A 187 -12.30 8.18 -5.85
C PHE A 187 -13.18 9.08 -4.97
N LEU A 188 -12.56 9.87 -4.09
CA LEU A 188 -13.24 10.75 -3.15
C LEU A 188 -13.54 12.14 -3.70
N THR A 189 -12.76 12.60 -4.67
CA THR A 189 -12.85 13.93 -5.24
C THR A 189 -12.76 13.88 -6.77
N ARG A 190 -13.60 13.01 -7.37
CA ARG A 190 -13.59 12.71 -8.82
C ARG A 190 -13.52 13.94 -9.69
N ASP A 191 -14.38 14.91 -9.41
CA ASP A 191 -14.48 16.17 -10.19
C ASP A 191 -13.17 17.00 -10.25
N LEU A 192 -12.18 16.64 -9.42
CA LEU A 192 -10.87 17.30 -9.45
C LEU A 192 -9.84 16.52 -10.28
N TYR A 193 -10.16 15.28 -10.69
CA TYR A 193 -9.26 14.40 -11.42
C TYR A 193 -9.74 14.06 -12.84
N ASP A 194 -11.00 14.39 -13.20
CA ASP A 194 -11.61 14.17 -14.52
C ASP A 194 -11.44 15.35 -15.46
#